data_cd5d7c8fdd4fabc59ecfa168f66fa800
#
_entry.id   cd5d7c8fdd4fabc59ecfa168f66fa800
#
_cell.length_a   1.000
_cell.length_b   1.000
_cell.length_c   1.000
_cell.angle_alpha   90.00
_cell.angle_beta   90.00
_cell.angle_gamma   90.00
#
_symmetry.space_group_name_H-M   'P 1'
#
loop_
_entity.id
_entity.type
_entity.pdbx_description
1 polymer ?
#
loop_
_entity_poly.entity_id
_entity_poly.type
_entity_poly.pdbx_seq_one_letter_code
_entity_poly.pdbx_strand_id
1 'polypeptide(L)'
;MKKINYILKLTKYMSATLIGILCLTGCGQDDRIGLDATDNIAPGLPSNIKVENINGGAIIRYTPPKDDDLLCVVASYMINGVERTTKASPFVASLIVEGFGKVGDYNIFLKSVDKSQNESEPKTVSISPLTPPVEYIYESLKITDGVGGGSLTWKNPTRQNIILEVTKKENGEWVSLENFYSSIVEGQAKIRGLAAEPITLGYRIRDRWDNYSEMLELESNPLYEEELDKSKFKELPTRLPGDCEAMGGLPIRNIWQGNNNTDCFHSVTNSDNPAPGRCITFDMGQVAKVSRFKMWQRRGDANVWTYTHNNLKKYVIYGCTELT
;
A
#
# COMPACT_ATOMS: atom_id res chain seq x y z
N MET A 1 -53.02 39.34 -26.73
CA MET A 1 -51.62 38.96 -26.42
C MET A 1 -51.19 39.20 -24.96
N LYS A 2 -51.61 40.26 -24.27
CA LYS A 2 -51.21 40.48 -22.84
C LYS A 2 -51.75 39.46 -21.82
N LYS A 3 -52.95 38.91 -22.00
CA LYS A 3 -53.54 37.91 -21.11
C LYS A 3 -52.86 36.52 -21.17
N ILE A 4 -52.36 36.13 -22.33
CA ILE A 4 -51.67 34.81 -22.49
C ILE A 4 -50.32 34.83 -21.81
N ASN A 5 -49.60 35.95 -21.85
CA ASN A 5 -48.31 36.09 -21.15
C ASN A 5 -48.43 36.10 -19.62
N TYR A 6 -49.59 36.50 -19.09
CA TYR A 6 -49.85 36.50 -17.65
C TYR A 6 -50.11 35.08 -17.12
N ILE A 7 -50.86 34.30 -17.88
CA ILE A 7 -51.16 32.90 -17.56
C ILE A 7 -49.88 32.04 -17.63
N LEU A 8 -49.03 32.22 -18.65
CA LEU A 8 -47.76 31.55 -18.81
C LEU A 8 -46.75 31.89 -17.69
N LYS A 9 -46.76 33.12 -17.17
CA LYS A 9 -45.97 33.49 -15.99
C LYS A 9 -46.49 32.86 -14.70
N LEU A 10 -47.83 32.85 -14.51
CA LEU A 10 -48.43 32.24 -13.31
C LEU A 10 -48.17 30.73 -13.24
N THR A 11 -48.25 30.01 -14.38
CA THR A 11 -47.94 28.59 -14.44
C THR A 11 -46.46 28.29 -14.17
N LYS A 12 -45.53 29.17 -14.60
CA LYS A 12 -44.10 29.02 -14.25
C LYS A 12 -43.83 29.20 -12.76
N TYR A 13 -44.48 30.13 -12.10
CA TYR A 13 -44.33 30.33 -10.66
C TYR A 13 -45.01 29.23 -9.86
N MET A 14 -46.19 28.75 -10.29
CA MET A 14 -46.83 27.60 -9.66
C MET A 14 -46.02 26.29 -9.79
N SER A 15 -45.41 25.99 -10.93
CA SER A 15 -44.55 24.83 -11.08
C SER A 15 -43.25 24.97 -10.30
N ALA A 16 -42.65 26.16 -10.19
CA ALA A 16 -41.47 26.38 -9.36
C ALA A 16 -41.78 26.23 -7.87
N THR A 17 -42.94 26.66 -7.40
CA THR A 17 -43.40 26.51 -6.01
C THR A 17 -43.72 25.05 -5.68
N LEU A 18 -44.32 24.30 -6.64
CA LEU A 18 -44.63 22.87 -6.45
C LEU A 18 -43.35 22.01 -6.40
N ILE A 19 -42.33 22.33 -7.23
CA ILE A 19 -41.02 21.66 -7.20
C ILE A 19 -40.30 22.02 -5.90
N GLY A 20 -40.36 23.26 -5.40
CA GLY A 20 -39.79 23.67 -4.12
C GLY A 20 -40.41 22.95 -2.91
N ILE A 21 -41.71 22.66 -2.94
CA ILE A 21 -42.42 21.93 -1.88
C ILE A 21 -42.10 20.43 -1.92
N LEU A 22 -41.87 19.83 -3.10
CA LEU A 22 -41.43 18.43 -3.22
C LEU A 22 -39.99 18.23 -2.73
N CYS A 23 -39.13 19.22 -2.76
CA CYS A 23 -37.77 19.15 -2.22
C CYS A 23 -37.72 19.28 -0.68
N LEU A 24 -38.79 19.69 -0.04
CA LEU A 24 -38.89 19.81 1.43
C LEU A 24 -39.44 18.53 2.10
N THR A 25 -39.94 17.57 1.35
CA THR A 25 -40.14 16.20 1.85
C THR A 25 -38.80 15.47 1.73
N GLY A 26 -37.78 15.99 2.42
CA GLY A 26 -36.56 15.25 2.68
C GLY A 26 -36.95 13.95 3.33
N CYS A 27 -36.35 12.83 2.91
CA CYS A 27 -36.45 11.55 3.56
C CYS A 27 -36.50 11.76 5.06
N GLY A 28 -37.65 11.45 5.68
CA GLY A 28 -37.67 11.22 7.10
C GLY A 28 -36.56 10.21 7.34
N GLN A 29 -35.54 10.62 8.09
CA GLN A 29 -34.52 9.69 8.53
C GLN A 29 -35.33 8.69 9.36
N ASP A 30 -35.56 7.50 8.84
CA ASP A 30 -36.11 6.42 9.63
C ASP A 30 -35.33 6.41 10.91
N ASP A 31 -36.03 6.53 12.05
CA ASP A 31 -35.42 6.41 13.37
C ASP A 31 -34.52 5.19 13.31
N ARG A 32 -33.26 5.31 13.75
CA ARG A 32 -32.30 4.23 13.68
C ARG A 32 -32.86 3.02 14.40
N ILE A 33 -33.42 2.10 13.64
CA ILE A 33 -33.99 0.88 14.18
C ILE A 33 -32.88 0.13 14.91
N GLY A 34 -32.92 0.10 16.23
CA GLY A 34 -32.13 -0.80 17.05
C GLY A 34 -31.01 -0.23 17.89
N LEU A 35 -30.95 1.09 18.13
CA LEU A 35 -30.00 1.70 19.08
C LEU A 35 -30.68 2.58 20.16
N ASP A 36 -32.00 2.52 20.28
CA ASP A 36 -32.67 3.22 21.37
C ASP A 36 -32.39 2.50 22.68
N ALA A 37 -31.93 3.24 23.68
CA ALA A 37 -31.76 2.74 25.02
C ALA A 37 -33.12 2.23 25.54
N THR A 38 -33.24 0.92 25.72
CA THR A 38 -34.49 0.28 26.17
C THR A 38 -34.50 0.03 27.67
N ASP A 39 -33.33 -0.03 28.29
CA ASP A 39 -33.17 -0.21 29.75
C ASP A 39 -31.87 0.40 30.29
N ASN A 40 -31.64 0.22 31.61
CA ASN A 40 -30.41 0.63 32.32
C ASN A 40 -29.78 -0.55 33.04
N ILE A 41 -29.90 -1.77 32.48
CA ILE A 41 -29.35 -3.00 33.07
C ILE A 41 -28.08 -3.34 32.31
N ALA A 42 -26.93 -3.32 32.99
CA ALA A 42 -25.68 -3.71 32.36
C ALA A 42 -25.63 -5.21 32.03
N PRO A 43 -25.06 -5.60 30.89
CA PRO A 43 -24.93 -7.02 30.51
C PRO A 43 -23.96 -7.77 31.43
N GLY A 44 -24.04 -9.08 31.42
CA GLY A 44 -23.14 -9.96 32.17
C GLY A 44 -21.67 -9.88 31.66
N LEU A 45 -20.73 -10.39 32.45
CA LEU A 45 -19.31 -10.44 32.10
C LEU A 45 -19.00 -11.63 31.17
N PRO A 46 -17.99 -11.48 30.27
CA PRO A 46 -17.42 -12.61 29.56
C PRO A 46 -16.84 -13.65 30.52
N SER A 47 -17.07 -14.94 30.27
CA SER A 47 -16.63 -16.05 31.11
C SER A 47 -15.72 -17.03 30.36
N ASN A 48 -15.15 -18.02 31.06
CA ASN A 48 -14.29 -19.06 30.47
C ASN A 48 -13.15 -18.50 29.60
N ILE A 49 -12.49 -17.44 30.09
CA ILE A 49 -11.47 -16.73 29.33
C ILE A 49 -10.22 -17.60 29.17
N LYS A 50 -9.72 -17.72 27.94
CA LYS A 50 -8.47 -18.36 27.56
C LYS A 50 -7.64 -17.42 26.72
N VAL A 51 -6.36 -17.32 27.05
CA VAL A 51 -5.39 -16.47 26.34
C VAL A 51 -4.45 -17.36 25.54
N GLU A 52 -4.26 -17.01 24.29
CA GLU A 52 -3.26 -17.56 23.38
C GLU A 52 -2.34 -16.42 22.95
N ASN A 53 -1.12 -16.36 23.47
CA ASN A 53 -0.15 -15.32 23.13
C ASN A 53 0.37 -15.53 21.71
N ILE A 54 0.44 -14.43 20.93
CA ILE A 54 0.95 -14.39 19.56
C ILE A 54 2.03 -13.31 19.44
N ASN A 55 2.70 -13.23 18.31
CA ASN A 55 3.72 -12.19 18.07
C ASN A 55 3.11 -10.77 18.14
N GLY A 56 3.58 -10.01 19.11
CA GLY A 56 3.10 -8.64 19.37
C GLY A 56 1.64 -8.54 19.81
N GLY A 57 1.05 -9.63 20.37
CA GLY A 57 -0.35 -9.62 20.79
C GLY A 57 -0.83 -10.90 21.44
N ALA A 58 -2.17 -11.03 21.53
CA ALA A 58 -2.82 -12.25 22.01
C ALA A 58 -4.21 -12.43 21.39
N ILE A 59 -4.65 -13.68 21.27
CA ILE A 59 -6.02 -14.07 20.98
C ILE A 59 -6.69 -14.39 22.32
N ILE A 60 -7.73 -13.67 22.67
CA ILE A 60 -8.51 -13.88 23.89
C ILE A 60 -9.81 -14.54 23.49
N ARG A 61 -9.96 -15.82 23.85
CA ARG A 61 -11.20 -16.60 23.65
C ARG A 61 -12.04 -16.55 24.93
N TYR A 62 -13.32 -16.47 24.80
CA TYR A 62 -14.26 -16.36 25.93
C TYR A 62 -15.63 -16.94 25.59
N THR A 63 -16.45 -17.12 26.60
CA THR A 63 -17.89 -17.36 26.42
C THR A 63 -18.62 -16.03 26.61
N PRO A 64 -19.36 -15.50 25.60
CA PRO A 64 -20.16 -14.31 25.74
C PRO A 64 -21.24 -14.48 26.85
N PRO A 65 -21.65 -13.39 27.52
CA PRO A 65 -22.79 -13.46 28.42
C PRO A 65 -24.09 -13.82 27.67
N LYS A 66 -25.05 -14.35 28.37
CA LYS A 66 -26.34 -14.72 27.82
C LYS A 66 -27.34 -13.57 28.04
N ASP A 67 -27.12 -12.47 27.33
CA ASP A 67 -28.01 -11.32 27.32
C ASP A 67 -28.60 -11.16 25.93
N ASP A 68 -29.95 -11.06 25.83
CA ASP A 68 -30.67 -11.03 24.56
C ASP A 68 -30.37 -9.77 23.74
N ASP A 69 -29.96 -8.71 24.40
CA ASP A 69 -29.63 -7.43 23.80
C ASP A 69 -28.13 -7.13 23.77
N LEU A 70 -27.28 -8.12 24.08
CA LEU A 70 -25.81 -7.98 23.94
C LEU A 70 -25.44 -7.42 22.57
N LEU A 71 -24.71 -6.31 22.53
CA LEU A 71 -24.21 -5.68 21.32
C LEU A 71 -22.81 -6.19 20.95
N CYS A 72 -21.89 -6.15 21.90
CA CYS A 72 -20.51 -6.58 21.68
C CYS A 72 -19.73 -6.82 22.98
N VAL A 73 -18.60 -7.50 22.84
CA VAL A 73 -17.54 -7.54 23.87
C VAL A 73 -16.41 -6.64 23.40
N VAL A 74 -15.90 -5.80 24.31
CA VAL A 74 -14.85 -4.81 24.05
C VAL A 74 -13.63 -5.18 24.87
N ALA A 75 -12.45 -5.16 24.25
CA ALA A 75 -11.16 -5.18 24.91
C ALA A 75 -10.50 -3.80 24.81
N SER A 76 -10.13 -3.22 25.96
CA SER A 76 -9.38 -1.96 26.03
C SER A 76 -7.99 -2.22 26.58
N TYR A 77 -6.97 -1.58 26.00
CA TYR A 77 -5.57 -1.74 26.37
C TYR A 77 -4.72 -0.54 25.92
N MET A 78 -3.52 -0.40 26.48
CA MET A 78 -2.62 0.72 26.17
C MET A 78 -1.50 0.28 25.24
N ILE A 79 -1.26 1.03 24.18
CA ILE A 79 -0.13 0.91 23.27
C ILE A 79 0.57 2.27 23.16
N ASN A 80 1.83 2.32 23.52
CA ASN A 80 2.65 3.56 23.46
C ASN A 80 1.95 4.79 24.08
N GLY A 81 1.26 4.58 25.22
CA GLY A 81 0.53 5.65 25.92
C GLY A 81 -0.82 6.02 25.31
N VAL A 82 -1.24 5.32 24.26
CA VAL A 82 -2.55 5.52 23.61
C VAL A 82 -3.47 4.37 23.93
N GLU A 83 -4.68 4.66 24.43
CA GLU A 83 -5.70 3.64 24.60
C GLU A 83 -6.18 3.12 23.26
N ARG A 84 -6.24 1.80 23.16
CA ARG A 84 -6.75 1.06 22.00
C ARG A 84 -7.91 0.19 22.41
N THR A 85 -8.86 0.02 21.50
CA THR A 85 -10.01 -0.85 21.70
C THR A 85 -10.18 -1.78 20.50
N THR A 86 -10.56 -3.02 20.79
CA THR A 86 -11.04 -3.97 19.78
C THR A 86 -12.37 -4.52 20.23
N LYS A 87 -13.27 -4.81 19.29
CA LYS A 87 -14.65 -5.24 19.56
C LYS A 87 -14.98 -6.50 18.80
N ALA A 88 -15.75 -7.38 19.42
CA ALA A 88 -16.32 -8.55 18.76
C ALA A 88 -17.83 -8.58 18.96
N SER A 89 -18.57 -8.98 17.91
CA SER A 89 -20.02 -9.16 17.99
C SER A 89 -20.39 -10.32 18.93
N PRO A 90 -21.65 -10.43 19.39
CA PRO A 90 -22.09 -11.52 20.25
C PRO A 90 -21.88 -12.92 19.68
N PHE A 91 -21.77 -13.01 18.35
CA PHE A 91 -21.59 -14.27 17.61
C PHE A 91 -20.12 -14.70 17.50
N VAL A 92 -19.17 -13.88 17.93
CA VAL A 92 -17.73 -14.13 17.86
C VAL A 92 -17.18 -14.28 19.27
N ALA A 93 -16.76 -15.49 19.63
CA ALA A 93 -16.26 -15.82 20.95
C ALA A 93 -14.74 -15.59 21.10
N SER A 94 -14.19 -14.61 20.41
CA SER A 94 -12.76 -14.26 20.49
C SER A 94 -12.50 -12.81 20.08
N LEU A 95 -11.44 -12.24 20.66
CA LEU A 95 -10.87 -10.92 20.36
C LEU A 95 -9.38 -11.08 20.08
N ILE A 96 -8.86 -10.30 19.16
CA ILE A 96 -7.41 -10.17 18.92
C ILE A 96 -6.98 -8.81 19.45
N VAL A 97 -6.02 -8.82 20.37
CA VAL A 97 -5.33 -7.62 20.86
C VAL A 97 -3.92 -7.63 20.30
N GLU A 98 -3.49 -6.53 19.69
CA GLU A 98 -2.23 -6.47 18.96
C GLU A 98 -1.59 -5.08 19.04
N GLY A 99 -0.32 -4.96 18.64
CA GLY A 99 0.40 -3.70 18.64
C GLY A 99 1.38 -3.55 19.79
N PHE A 100 1.63 -4.63 20.55
CA PHE A 100 2.62 -4.62 21.63
C PHE A 100 4.03 -4.72 21.01
N GLY A 101 4.78 -3.62 21.16
CA GLY A 101 6.13 -3.49 20.59
C GLY A 101 7.25 -4.10 21.41
N LYS A 102 6.93 -4.69 22.56
CA LYS A 102 7.91 -5.35 23.46
C LYS A 102 7.30 -6.58 24.11
N VAL A 103 8.13 -7.56 24.40
CA VAL A 103 7.77 -8.70 25.24
C VAL A 103 7.58 -8.20 26.67
N GLY A 104 6.56 -8.69 27.36
CA GLY A 104 6.22 -8.31 28.74
C GLY A 104 4.80 -8.72 29.07
N ASP A 105 4.38 -8.45 30.32
CA ASP A 105 3.03 -8.70 30.79
C ASP A 105 2.18 -7.43 30.68
N TYR A 106 1.00 -7.57 30.07
CA TYR A 106 0.08 -6.46 29.84
C TYR A 106 -1.32 -6.81 30.33
N ASN A 107 -2.00 -5.82 30.88
CA ASN A 107 -3.37 -5.95 31.31
C ASN A 107 -4.34 -5.47 30.21
N ILE A 108 -5.29 -6.34 29.89
CA ILE A 108 -6.39 -6.06 28.97
C ILE A 108 -7.67 -5.99 29.78
N PHE A 109 -8.49 -4.99 29.56
CA PHE A 109 -9.77 -4.80 30.21
C PHE A 109 -10.90 -5.22 29.28
N LEU A 110 -11.58 -6.32 29.65
CA LEU A 110 -12.73 -6.83 28.90
C LEU A 110 -14.01 -6.36 29.54
N LYS A 111 -14.94 -5.83 28.73
CA LYS A 111 -16.30 -5.50 29.14
C LYS A 111 -17.30 -5.90 28.07
N SER A 112 -18.52 -6.17 28.47
CA SER A 112 -19.67 -6.36 27.58
C SER A 112 -20.42 -5.06 27.43
N VAL A 113 -21.01 -4.82 26.27
CA VAL A 113 -21.83 -3.65 25.97
C VAL A 113 -23.14 -4.17 25.32
N ASP A 114 -24.28 -3.68 25.78
CA ASP A 114 -25.59 -4.01 25.21
C ASP A 114 -26.05 -2.99 24.15
N LYS A 115 -27.23 -3.21 23.58
CA LYS A 115 -27.83 -2.30 22.59
C LYS A 115 -28.25 -0.97 23.19
N SER A 116 -28.52 -0.93 24.49
CA SER A 116 -28.84 0.27 25.26
C SER A 116 -27.62 1.08 25.67
N GLN A 117 -26.39 0.62 25.28
CA GLN A 117 -25.09 1.22 25.62
C GLN A 117 -24.73 1.10 27.11
N ASN A 118 -25.38 0.22 27.86
CA ASN A 118 -24.92 -0.11 29.21
C ASN A 118 -23.65 -0.96 29.11
N GLU A 119 -22.69 -0.74 30.00
CA GLU A 119 -21.44 -1.46 30.05
C GLU A 119 -21.34 -2.29 31.33
N SER A 120 -20.82 -3.50 31.23
CA SER A 120 -20.46 -4.29 32.41
C SER A 120 -19.24 -3.70 33.10
N GLU A 121 -19.01 -4.08 34.37
CA GLU A 121 -17.72 -3.85 35.02
C GLU A 121 -16.60 -4.45 34.19
N PRO A 122 -15.39 -3.83 34.15
CA PRO A 122 -14.28 -4.36 33.40
C PRO A 122 -13.66 -5.58 34.09
N LYS A 123 -13.39 -6.63 33.32
CA LYS A 123 -12.63 -7.81 33.78
C LYS A 123 -11.21 -7.75 33.25
N THR A 124 -10.25 -7.74 34.18
CA THR A 124 -8.83 -7.74 33.82
C THR A 124 -8.37 -9.11 33.35
N VAL A 125 -7.64 -9.15 32.23
CA VAL A 125 -7.00 -10.32 31.64
C VAL A 125 -5.56 -10.00 31.37
N SER A 126 -4.64 -10.78 31.91
CA SER A 126 -3.19 -10.63 31.63
C SER A 126 -2.81 -11.41 30.38
N ILE A 127 -1.99 -10.80 29.55
CA ILE A 127 -1.38 -11.42 28.36
C ILE A 127 0.14 -11.22 28.40
N SER A 128 0.89 -12.11 27.73
CA SER A 128 2.35 -12.03 27.58
C SER A 128 2.70 -12.23 26.11
N PRO A 129 2.60 -11.17 25.28
CA PRO A 129 2.88 -11.25 23.85
C PRO A 129 4.25 -11.87 23.55
N LEU A 130 4.31 -12.67 22.48
CA LEU A 130 5.57 -13.19 21.95
C LEU A 130 6.34 -12.07 21.23
N THR A 131 7.58 -12.36 20.82
CA THR A 131 8.46 -11.43 20.09
C THR A 131 7.72 -10.59 19.06
N PRO A 132 7.76 -9.25 19.15
CA PRO A 132 7.03 -8.36 18.24
C PRO A 132 7.51 -8.49 16.80
N PRO A 133 6.63 -8.25 15.83
CA PRO A 133 6.98 -8.27 14.41
C PRO A 133 8.16 -7.38 14.04
N VAL A 134 8.26 -6.19 14.61
CA VAL A 134 9.37 -5.26 14.32
C VAL A 134 10.74 -5.84 14.69
N GLU A 135 10.82 -6.65 15.74
CA GLU A 135 12.07 -7.29 16.20
C GLU A 135 12.47 -8.46 15.30
N TYR A 136 11.60 -9.47 15.11
CA TYR A 136 11.99 -10.64 14.32
C TYR A 136 12.18 -10.33 12.83
N ILE A 137 11.47 -9.31 12.29
CA ILE A 137 11.70 -8.84 10.92
C ILE A 137 13.07 -8.16 10.84
N TYR A 138 13.40 -7.31 11.81
CA TYR A 138 14.70 -6.67 11.92
C TYR A 138 15.84 -7.70 12.00
N GLU A 139 15.73 -8.73 12.84
CA GLU A 139 16.72 -9.81 12.96
C GLU A 139 16.92 -10.58 11.64
N SER A 140 15.90 -10.64 10.79
CA SER A 140 15.95 -11.29 9.48
C SER A 140 16.51 -10.41 8.36
N LEU A 141 16.76 -9.11 8.63
CA LEU A 141 17.18 -8.14 7.64
C LEU A 141 18.60 -8.46 7.13
N LYS A 142 18.74 -8.57 5.82
CA LYS A 142 20.01 -8.73 5.13
C LYS A 142 20.23 -7.59 4.17
N ILE A 143 21.40 -6.99 4.24
CA ILE A 143 21.79 -5.84 3.46
C ILE A 143 23.07 -6.18 2.73
N THR A 144 23.13 -5.84 1.46
CA THR A 144 24.31 -6.01 0.61
C THR A 144 24.49 -4.79 -0.27
N ASP A 145 25.73 -4.32 -0.37
CA ASP A 145 26.07 -3.25 -1.31
C ASP A 145 25.80 -3.67 -2.76
N GLY A 146 25.44 -2.70 -3.57
CA GLY A 146 25.14 -2.90 -4.97
C GLY A 146 25.36 -1.65 -5.81
N VAL A 147 25.02 -1.77 -7.07
CA VAL A 147 25.18 -0.68 -8.04
C VAL A 147 24.27 0.49 -7.68
N GLY A 148 24.84 1.66 -7.46
CA GLY A 148 24.12 2.88 -7.06
C GLY A 148 23.43 2.82 -5.70
N GLY A 149 23.81 1.87 -4.82
CA GLY A 149 23.19 1.71 -3.51
C GLY A 149 23.32 0.31 -2.96
N GLY A 150 22.19 -0.33 -2.61
CA GLY A 150 22.20 -1.64 -2.00
C GLY A 150 20.92 -2.44 -2.24
N SER A 151 20.98 -3.71 -1.83
CA SER A 151 19.85 -4.66 -1.87
C SER A 151 19.49 -5.06 -0.44
N LEU A 152 18.21 -5.05 -0.15
CA LEU A 152 17.61 -5.36 1.15
C LEU A 152 16.71 -6.58 0.99
N THR A 153 16.78 -7.53 1.93
CA THR A 153 15.83 -8.64 2.01
C THR A 153 15.46 -8.87 3.47
N TRP A 154 14.22 -9.30 3.72
CA TRP A 154 13.69 -9.58 5.07
C TRP A 154 12.61 -10.64 5.02
N LYS A 155 12.30 -11.22 6.18
CA LYS A 155 11.21 -12.19 6.36
C LYS A 155 10.12 -11.61 7.25
N ASN A 156 8.88 -11.73 6.79
CA ASN A 156 7.67 -11.28 7.50
C ASN A 156 6.60 -12.39 7.47
N PRO A 157 6.81 -13.51 8.20
CA PRO A 157 5.96 -14.70 8.10
C PRO A 157 4.52 -14.44 8.51
N THR A 158 4.25 -13.48 9.37
CA THR A 158 2.91 -13.12 9.83
C THR A 158 2.24 -12.06 8.96
N ARG A 159 2.87 -11.62 7.87
CA ARG A 159 2.34 -10.61 6.93
C ARG A 159 1.93 -9.29 7.58
N GLN A 160 2.64 -8.88 8.61
CA GLN A 160 2.38 -7.58 9.26
C GLN A 160 2.66 -6.42 8.31
N ASN A 161 1.86 -5.37 8.41
CA ASN A 161 2.12 -4.12 7.71
C ASN A 161 3.29 -3.42 8.36
N ILE A 162 4.40 -3.31 7.65
CA ILE A 162 5.62 -2.68 8.14
C ILE A 162 6.13 -1.62 7.17
N ILE A 163 6.94 -0.75 7.69
CA ILE A 163 7.76 0.20 6.95
C ILE A 163 9.21 -0.11 7.30
N LEU A 164 10.01 -0.49 6.30
CA LEU A 164 11.46 -0.48 6.41
C LEU A 164 11.94 0.94 6.09
N GLU A 165 12.34 1.66 7.13
CA GLU A 165 12.89 3.01 7.01
C GLU A 165 14.39 2.94 6.76
N VAL A 166 14.85 3.61 5.70
CA VAL A 166 16.26 3.78 5.39
C VAL A 166 16.61 5.25 5.53
N THR A 167 17.63 5.52 6.31
CA THR A 167 18.16 6.86 6.56
C THR A 167 19.62 6.93 6.17
N LYS A 168 20.11 8.11 5.91
CA LYS A 168 21.56 8.40 5.72
C LYS A 168 22.03 9.40 6.76
N LYS A 169 23.31 9.32 7.10
CA LYS A 169 23.93 10.25 8.04
C LYS A 169 24.51 11.43 7.27
N GLU A 170 23.98 12.62 7.50
CA GLU A 170 24.48 13.87 6.92
C GLU A 170 24.82 14.85 8.05
N ASN A 171 26.05 15.33 8.10
CA ASN A 171 26.52 16.28 9.15
C ASN A 171 26.24 15.79 10.59
N GLY A 172 26.25 14.48 10.81
CA GLY A 172 25.98 13.88 12.11
C GLY A 172 24.49 13.58 12.39
N GLU A 173 23.58 14.07 11.57
CA GLU A 173 22.13 13.88 11.72
C GLU A 173 21.58 12.80 10.78
N TRP A 174 20.54 12.10 11.20
CA TRP A 174 19.85 11.10 10.39
C TRP A 174 18.80 11.77 9.50
N VAL A 175 18.98 11.66 8.18
CA VAL A 175 18.06 12.18 7.16
C VAL A 175 17.38 11.02 6.47
N SER A 176 16.05 11.09 6.29
CA SER A 176 15.30 10.06 5.57
C SER A 176 15.78 9.95 4.14
N LEU A 177 16.10 8.72 3.70
CA LEU A 177 16.51 8.41 2.33
C LEU A 177 15.38 7.74 1.56
N GLU A 178 14.83 6.65 2.10
CA GLU A 178 13.81 5.84 1.43
C GLU A 178 12.94 5.13 2.46
N ASN A 179 11.67 4.86 2.13
CA ASN A 179 10.73 4.10 2.94
C ASN A 179 10.08 3.00 2.11
N PHE A 180 10.24 1.75 2.53
CA PHE A 180 9.66 0.59 1.88
C PHE A 180 8.49 0.04 2.68
N TYR A 181 7.28 0.17 2.13
CA TYR A 181 6.04 -0.34 2.72
C TYR A 181 5.82 -1.79 2.26
N SER A 182 5.58 -2.70 3.18
CA SER A 182 5.46 -4.11 2.85
C SER A 182 4.58 -4.88 3.83
N SER A 183 3.90 -5.90 3.31
CA SER A 183 3.22 -6.96 4.08
C SER A 183 3.49 -8.36 3.50
N ILE A 184 4.50 -8.48 2.61
CA ILE A 184 4.83 -9.75 1.96
C ILE A 184 5.72 -10.61 2.86
N VAL A 185 5.58 -11.94 2.73
CA VAL A 185 6.30 -12.91 3.58
C VAL A 185 7.81 -12.83 3.40
N GLU A 186 8.27 -12.74 2.16
CA GLU A 186 9.69 -12.56 1.82
C GLU A 186 9.84 -11.26 1.06
N GLY A 187 10.28 -10.22 1.75
CA GLY A 187 10.45 -8.89 1.21
C GLY A 187 11.81 -8.69 0.55
N GLN A 188 11.82 -7.89 -0.50
CA GLN A 188 13.04 -7.38 -1.09
C GLN A 188 12.85 -5.94 -1.56
N ALA A 189 13.91 -5.16 -1.44
CA ALA A 189 13.96 -3.78 -1.91
C ALA A 189 15.36 -3.43 -2.41
N LYS A 190 15.48 -2.33 -3.12
CA LYS A 190 16.78 -1.82 -3.62
C LYS A 190 16.87 -0.33 -3.37
N ILE A 191 17.92 0.09 -2.70
CA ILE A 191 18.33 1.48 -2.61
C ILE A 191 19.10 1.82 -3.89
N ARG A 192 18.80 2.99 -4.46
CA ARG A 192 19.41 3.43 -5.71
C ARG A 192 19.67 4.93 -5.71
N GLY A 193 20.61 5.36 -6.56
CA GLY A 193 20.93 6.78 -6.79
C GLY A 193 21.91 7.37 -5.80
N LEU A 194 22.61 6.52 -5.03
CA LEU A 194 23.72 6.94 -4.21
C LEU A 194 25.00 7.06 -5.06
N ALA A 195 25.83 8.03 -4.72
CA ALA A 195 27.19 8.16 -5.28
C ALA A 195 28.05 6.95 -4.89
N ALA A 196 29.05 6.65 -5.71
CA ALA A 196 30.02 5.57 -5.43
C ALA A 196 31.08 6.05 -4.42
N GLU A 197 30.61 6.45 -3.25
CA GLU A 197 31.41 6.94 -2.12
C GLU A 197 30.93 6.28 -0.83
N PRO A 198 31.81 6.04 0.16
CA PRO A 198 31.40 5.51 1.46
C PRO A 198 30.35 6.39 2.10
N ILE A 199 29.28 5.78 2.59
CA ILE A 199 28.16 6.46 3.24
C ILE A 199 27.62 5.63 4.40
N THR A 200 27.32 6.28 5.52
CA THR A 200 26.68 5.61 6.65
C THR A 200 25.17 5.62 6.47
N LEU A 201 24.58 4.41 6.45
CA LEU A 201 23.15 4.21 6.32
C LEU A 201 22.58 3.61 7.60
N GLY A 202 21.37 4.01 7.97
CA GLY A 202 20.62 3.50 9.09
C GLY A 202 19.36 2.80 8.61
N TYR A 203 19.05 1.66 9.22
CA TYR A 203 17.91 0.82 8.85
C TYR A 203 17.12 0.47 10.09
N ARG A 204 15.79 0.63 10.06
CA ARG A 204 14.91 0.16 11.12
C ARG A 204 13.56 -0.23 10.58
N ILE A 205 12.87 -1.08 11.32
CA ILE A 205 11.49 -1.50 11.02
C ILE A 205 10.54 -0.69 11.89
N ARG A 206 9.46 -0.20 11.30
CA ARG A 206 8.34 0.43 12.00
C ARG A 206 7.04 -0.27 11.64
N ASP A 207 6.15 -0.45 12.61
CA ASP A 207 4.80 -0.95 12.37
C ASP A 207 3.74 0.19 12.36
N ARG A 208 2.47 -0.17 12.19
CA ARG A 208 1.35 0.78 12.16
C ARG A 208 0.99 1.38 13.53
N TRP A 209 1.57 0.88 14.62
CA TRP A 209 1.37 1.38 15.98
C TRP A 209 2.54 2.23 16.47
N ASP A 210 3.45 2.58 15.56
CA ASP A 210 4.69 3.31 15.86
C ASP A 210 5.62 2.57 16.84
N ASN A 211 5.60 1.24 16.78
CA ASN A 211 6.69 0.47 17.36
C ASN A 211 7.86 0.45 16.39
N TYR A 212 9.06 0.57 16.92
CA TYR A 212 10.31 0.60 16.18
C TYR A 212 11.23 -0.52 16.63
N SER A 213 11.95 -1.14 15.69
CA SER A 213 13.13 -1.93 16.02
C SER A 213 14.29 -1.03 16.44
N GLU A 214 15.37 -1.65 16.90
CA GLU A 214 16.67 -0.98 16.98
C GLU A 214 17.08 -0.43 15.60
N MET A 215 17.99 0.57 15.59
CA MET A 215 18.58 1.11 14.38
C MET A 215 19.84 0.30 14.03
N LEU A 216 19.85 -0.36 12.89
CA LEU A 216 21.05 -0.96 12.32
C LEU A 216 21.82 0.09 11.54
N GLU A 217 22.98 0.49 12.06
CA GLU A 217 23.90 1.43 11.41
C GLU A 217 24.97 0.66 10.67
N LEU A 218 25.14 0.89 9.37
CA LEU A 218 26.13 0.24 8.53
C LEU A 218 26.84 1.25 7.63
N GLU A 219 28.14 1.08 7.45
CA GLU A 219 28.88 1.72 6.38
C GLU A 219 28.61 0.97 5.08
N SER A 220 28.17 1.68 4.05
CA SER A 220 27.85 1.17 2.72
C SER A 220 28.81 1.77 1.70
N ASN A 221 29.22 0.94 0.72
CA ASN A 221 30.10 1.31 -0.37
C ASN A 221 29.39 1.05 -1.71
N PRO A 222 28.49 1.94 -2.15
CA PRO A 222 27.75 1.77 -3.38
C PRO A 222 28.69 1.66 -4.59
N LEU A 223 28.39 0.71 -5.47
CA LEU A 223 29.11 0.63 -6.73
C LEU A 223 28.65 1.73 -7.69
N TYR A 224 29.56 2.18 -8.54
CA TYR A 224 29.28 3.21 -9.52
C TYR A 224 28.12 2.85 -10.46
N GLU A 225 27.22 3.80 -10.67
CA GLU A 225 26.10 3.70 -11.61
C GLU A 225 25.94 5.04 -12.35
N GLU A 226 25.83 4.98 -13.65
CA GLU A 226 25.47 6.13 -14.48
C GLU A 226 24.40 5.77 -15.51
N GLU A 227 23.67 6.76 -15.98
CA GLU A 227 22.77 6.56 -17.11
C GLU A 227 23.59 6.52 -18.40
N LEU A 228 23.34 5.51 -19.23
CA LEU A 228 24.02 5.38 -20.51
C LEU A 228 23.75 6.61 -21.41
N ASP A 229 24.79 7.06 -22.10
CA ASP A 229 24.71 8.15 -23.05
C ASP A 229 23.83 7.76 -24.25
N LYS A 230 22.58 8.24 -24.23
CA LYS A 230 21.57 7.94 -25.26
C LYS A 230 21.89 8.55 -26.63
N SER A 231 22.83 9.51 -26.72
CA SER A 231 23.26 10.06 -27.99
C SER A 231 24.03 9.03 -28.84
N LYS A 232 24.56 8.00 -28.20
CA LYS A 232 25.25 6.88 -28.86
C LYS A 232 24.32 5.82 -29.38
N PHE A 233 23.06 5.81 -28.93
CA PHE A 233 22.09 4.80 -29.33
C PHE A 233 21.69 4.97 -30.78
N LYS A 234 21.56 3.85 -31.51
CA LYS A 234 21.24 3.82 -32.94
C LYS A 234 20.17 2.79 -33.24
N GLU A 235 19.31 3.10 -34.19
CA GLU A 235 18.49 2.11 -34.87
C GLU A 235 19.41 1.22 -35.72
N LEU A 236 19.10 -0.06 -35.84
CA LEU A 236 19.85 -0.94 -36.73
C LEU A 236 19.60 -0.52 -38.18
N PRO A 237 20.63 -0.55 -39.07
CA PRO A 237 20.47 -0.24 -40.48
C PRO A 237 19.45 -1.13 -41.18
N THR A 238 19.36 -2.38 -40.74
CA THR A 238 18.40 -3.37 -41.21
C THR A 238 17.73 -4.00 -40.01
N ARG A 239 16.40 -4.07 -40.02
CA ARG A 239 15.60 -4.72 -39.00
C ARG A 239 15.90 -6.21 -38.99
N LEU A 240 16.08 -6.78 -37.79
CA LEU A 240 16.33 -8.21 -37.66
C LEU A 240 15.05 -9.02 -37.92
N PRO A 241 15.19 -10.28 -38.34
CA PRO A 241 14.06 -11.21 -38.43
C PRO A 241 13.36 -11.33 -37.08
N GLY A 242 12.04 -11.14 -37.05
CA GLY A 242 11.25 -11.19 -35.83
C GLY A 242 11.05 -9.84 -35.13
N ASP A 243 11.83 -8.82 -35.47
CA ASP A 243 11.57 -7.47 -34.97
C ASP A 243 10.32 -6.86 -35.59
N CYS A 244 9.51 -6.21 -34.76
CA CYS A 244 8.31 -5.54 -35.22
C CYS A 244 8.65 -4.28 -36.03
N GLU A 245 7.80 -3.95 -36.98
CA GLU A 245 7.87 -2.70 -37.73
C GLU A 245 7.33 -1.53 -36.91
N ALA A 246 7.98 -0.38 -37.03
CA ALA A 246 7.50 0.84 -36.41
C ALA A 246 6.33 1.43 -37.21
N MET A 247 5.31 1.92 -36.52
CA MET A 247 4.23 2.68 -37.11
C MET A 247 4.75 4.02 -37.62
N GLY A 248 4.23 4.48 -38.78
CA GLY A 248 4.65 5.75 -39.37
C GLY A 248 4.60 6.92 -38.40
N GLY A 249 5.69 7.65 -38.30
CA GLY A 249 5.84 8.78 -37.36
C GLY A 249 6.20 8.41 -35.93
N LEU A 250 6.24 7.11 -35.59
CA LEU A 250 6.54 6.62 -34.22
C LEU A 250 7.70 5.61 -34.23
N PRO A 251 8.90 6.01 -34.69
CA PRO A 251 10.05 5.14 -34.91
C PRO A 251 10.65 4.57 -33.62
N ILE A 252 11.52 3.55 -33.75
CA ILE A 252 12.20 2.88 -32.62
C ILE A 252 13.01 3.89 -31.77
N ARG A 253 13.67 4.86 -32.39
CA ARG A 253 14.46 5.88 -31.66
C ARG A 253 13.64 6.66 -30.61
N ASN A 254 12.32 6.72 -30.72
CA ASN A 254 11.48 7.33 -29.72
C ASN A 254 11.52 6.61 -28.36
N ILE A 255 12.03 5.37 -28.29
CA ILE A 255 12.26 4.65 -27.03
C ILE A 255 13.26 5.40 -26.14
N TRP A 256 14.26 6.05 -26.73
CA TRP A 256 15.32 6.74 -25.97
C TRP A 256 15.39 8.26 -26.20
N GLN A 257 14.75 8.78 -27.25
CA GLN A 257 14.72 10.20 -27.60
C GLN A 257 13.36 10.84 -27.41
N GLY A 258 12.30 10.03 -27.43
CA GLY A 258 10.92 10.49 -27.38
C GLY A 258 10.43 10.87 -25.98
N ASN A 259 9.16 11.11 -25.90
CA ASN A 259 8.43 11.31 -24.66
C ASN A 259 7.37 10.22 -24.47
N ASN A 260 6.71 10.17 -23.33
CA ASN A 260 5.71 9.16 -23.06
C ASN A 260 4.28 9.57 -23.45
N ASN A 261 4.11 10.57 -24.28
CA ASN A 261 2.81 11.02 -24.78
C ASN A 261 2.72 10.93 -26.30
N THR A 262 3.28 11.90 -27.03
CA THR A 262 3.15 12.02 -28.49
C THR A 262 4.27 11.32 -29.25
N ASP A 263 5.52 11.39 -28.76
CA ASP A 263 6.72 10.87 -29.43
C ASP A 263 7.17 9.54 -28.83
N CYS A 264 6.23 8.64 -28.59
CA CYS A 264 6.52 7.29 -28.14
C CYS A 264 6.84 6.37 -29.33
N PHE A 265 7.41 5.20 -29.07
CA PHE A 265 7.46 4.11 -30.04
C PHE A 265 6.10 3.41 -30.11
N HIS A 266 5.68 3.06 -31.32
CA HIS A 266 4.51 2.21 -31.57
C HIS A 266 4.79 1.25 -32.71
N SER A 267 4.54 -0.04 -32.46
CA SER A 267 4.64 -1.06 -33.52
C SER A 267 3.40 -1.08 -34.40
N VAL A 268 3.57 -1.39 -35.69
CA VAL A 268 2.44 -1.69 -36.56
C VAL A 268 1.66 -2.88 -35.99
N THR A 269 0.35 -2.75 -35.93
CA THR A 269 -0.57 -3.85 -35.64
C THR A 269 -1.06 -4.44 -36.95
N ASN A 270 -0.71 -5.68 -37.22
CA ASN A 270 -1.32 -6.44 -38.33
C ASN A 270 -1.82 -7.79 -37.79
N SER A 271 -2.76 -8.38 -38.53
CA SER A 271 -3.33 -9.69 -38.21
C SER A 271 -2.31 -10.84 -38.26
N ASP A 272 -1.22 -10.64 -38.98
CA ASP A 272 -0.22 -11.66 -39.26
C ASP A 272 0.89 -11.73 -38.22
N ASN A 273 0.92 -10.76 -37.30
CA ASN A 273 1.88 -10.73 -36.19
C ASN A 273 1.17 -10.38 -34.87
N PRO A 274 0.38 -11.32 -34.32
CA PRO A 274 -0.30 -11.08 -33.06
C PRO A 274 0.69 -11.04 -31.88
N ALA A 275 0.49 -10.13 -30.95
CA ALA A 275 1.14 -10.21 -29.65
C ALA A 275 0.64 -11.48 -28.90
N PRO A 276 1.47 -12.16 -28.07
CA PRO A 276 2.79 -11.81 -27.58
C PRO A 276 3.93 -12.34 -28.47
N GLY A 277 5.11 -11.81 -28.31
CA GLY A 277 6.33 -12.28 -28.98
C GLY A 277 6.96 -11.26 -29.93
N ARG A 278 6.50 -9.98 -29.85
CA ARG A 278 7.12 -8.90 -30.61
C ARG A 278 8.42 -8.46 -29.96
N CYS A 279 9.47 -8.38 -30.74
CA CYS A 279 10.75 -7.83 -30.31
C CYS A 279 11.09 -6.54 -31.05
N ILE A 280 12.01 -5.82 -30.47
CA ILE A 280 12.67 -4.64 -31.04
C ILE A 280 14.14 -4.74 -30.68
N THR A 281 15.00 -4.44 -31.63
CA THR A 281 16.44 -4.46 -31.42
C THR A 281 17.04 -3.11 -31.81
N PHE A 282 17.96 -2.64 -31.00
CA PHE A 282 18.72 -1.42 -31.26
C PHE A 282 20.13 -1.54 -30.68
N ASP A 283 21.05 -0.75 -31.19
CA ASP A 283 22.43 -0.68 -30.74
C ASP A 283 22.57 0.45 -29.69
N MET A 284 23.11 0.13 -28.52
CA MET A 284 23.44 1.12 -27.49
C MET A 284 24.70 1.93 -27.82
N GLY A 285 25.47 1.56 -28.86
CA GLY A 285 26.68 2.23 -29.31
C GLY A 285 27.82 2.20 -28.28
N GLN A 286 27.71 1.38 -27.26
CA GLN A 286 28.69 1.26 -26.19
C GLN A 286 28.51 -0.08 -25.46
N VAL A 287 29.61 -0.67 -25.01
CA VAL A 287 29.61 -1.88 -24.18
C VAL A 287 29.47 -1.46 -22.72
N ALA A 288 28.48 -2.00 -22.04
CA ALA A 288 28.22 -1.69 -20.65
C ALA A 288 27.66 -2.89 -19.88
N LYS A 289 27.96 -2.97 -18.57
CA LYS A 289 27.28 -3.85 -17.65
C LYS A 289 25.98 -3.19 -17.20
N VAL A 290 24.86 -3.60 -17.78
CA VAL A 290 23.55 -3.00 -17.47
C VAL A 290 23.10 -3.42 -16.08
N SER A 291 22.76 -2.47 -15.24
CA SER A 291 22.28 -2.66 -13.86
C SER A 291 20.79 -2.40 -13.71
N ARG A 292 20.24 -1.48 -14.51
CA ARG A 292 18.88 -1.01 -14.39
C ARG A 292 18.30 -0.64 -15.75
N PHE A 293 17.01 -0.93 -15.91
CA PHE A 293 16.20 -0.49 -17.03
C PHE A 293 14.98 0.28 -16.49
N LYS A 294 14.69 1.43 -17.09
CA LYS A 294 13.50 2.22 -16.81
C LYS A 294 12.64 2.30 -18.05
N MET A 295 11.36 2.05 -17.92
CA MET A 295 10.40 2.15 -19.00
C MET A 295 9.21 3.01 -18.56
N TRP A 296 8.83 3.94 -19.41
CA TRP A 296 7.63 4.74 -19.24
C TRP A 296 6.61 4.30 -20.28
N GLN A 297 5.43 3.96 -19.80
CA GLN A 297 4.32 3.64 -20.66
C GLN A 297 3.77 4.90 -21.33
N ARG A 298 3.20 4.74 -22.52
CA ARG A 298 2.46 5.79 -23.20
C ARG A 298 1.27 6.22 -22.34
N ARG A 299 1.14 7.52 -22.10
CA ARG A 299 0.10 8.09 -21.22
C ARG A 299 -1.18 8.46 -21.98
N GLY A 300 -1.08 9.00 -23.17
CA GLY A 300 -2.18 9.67 -23.84
C GLY A 300 -2.62 10.93 -23.09
N ASP A 301 -3.59 11.63 -23.62
CA ASP A 301 -4.15 12.82 -22.97
C ASP A 301 -4.80 12.44 -21.63
N ALA A 302 -4.60 13.26 -20.61
CA ALA A 302 -5.07 13.03 -19.24
C ALA A 302 -4.68 11.67 -18.63
N ASN A 303 -3.60 11.03 -19.10
CA ASN A 303 -3.11 9.72 -18.64
C ASN A 303 -4.09 8.54 -18.84
N VAL A 304 -5.10 8.68 -19.68
CA VAL A 304 -6.14 7.66 -19.87
C VAL A 304 -5.65 6.36 -20.50
N TRP A 305 -4.44 6.35 -21.10
CA TRP A 305 -3.87 5.15 -21.74
C TRP A 305 -2.86 4.41 -20.87
N THR A 306 -2.54 4.93 -19.69
CA THR A 306 -1.63 4.25 -18.76
C THR A 306 -2.22 2.88 -18.39
N TYR A 307 -1.40 1.83 -18.52
CA TYR A 307 -1.77 0.42 -18.33
C TYR A 307 -2.83 -0.16 -19.29
N THR A 308 -3.19 0.58 -20.33
CA THR A 308 -4.18 0.20 -21.35
C THR A 308 -3.62 0.45 -22.75
N HIS A 309 -4.43 0.34 -23.82
CA HIS A 309 -4.10 0.75 -25.19
C HIS A 309 -2.78 0.18 -25.73
N ASN A 310 -2.59 -1.15 -25.60
CA ASN A 310 -1.41 -1.87 -26.10
C ASN A 310 -0.08 -1.52 -25.37
N ASN A 311 -0.12 -0.88 -24.22
CA ASN A 311 1.06 -0.75 -23.36
C ASN A 311 1.56 -2.12 -22.91
N LEU A 312 2.88 -2.28 -22.81
CA LEU A 312 3.51 -3.55 -22.46
C LEU A 312 3.12 -3.99 -21.05
N LYS A 313 2.61 -5.21 -20.92
CA LYS A 313 2.31 -5.88 -19.64
C LYS A 313 3.49 -6.71 -19.14
N LYS A 314 4.20 -7.36 -20.06
CA LYS A 314 5.38 -8.19 -19.78
C LYS A 314 6.39 -8.02 -20.89
N TYR A 315 7.65 -8.06 -20.54
CA TYR A 315 8.76 -8.02 -21.48
C TYR A 315 9.97 -8.78 -20.91
N VAL A 316 10.88 -9.16 -21.79
CA VAL A 316 12.19 -9.72 -21.45
C VAL A 316 13.22 -8.89 -22.18
N ILE A 317 14.33 -8.60 -21.53
CA ILE A 317 15.45 -7.83 -22.10
C ILE A 317 16.60 -8.81 -22.31
N TYR A 318 17.13 -8.83 -23.51
CA TYR A 318 18.35 -9.54 -23.86
C TYR A 318 19.40 -8.52 -24.26
N GLY A 319 20.67 -8.84 -24.02
CA GLY A 319 21.82 -8.05 -24.46
C GLY A 319 22.88 -8.96 -25.05
N CYS A 320 23.54 -8.48 -26.09
CA CYS A 320 24.72 -9.09 -26.67
C CYS A 320 25.73 -8.00 -27.07
N THR A 321 26.99 -8.36 -27.22
CA THR A 321 28.05 -7.47 -27.72
C THR A 321 28.20 -7.54 -29.23
N GLU A 322 27.71 -8.59 -29.85
CA GLU A 322 27.76 -8.82 -31.28
C GLU A 322 26.45 -9.42 -31.76
N LEU A 323 25.99 -9.00 -32.93
CA LEU A 323 24.87 -9.59 -33.64
C LEU A 323 25.41 -10.67 -34.55
N THR A 324 25.07 -11.94 -34.27
CA THR A 324 25.45 -13.10 -35.10
C THR A 324 24.29 -13.54 -35.97
#